data_b062770c1963adc5268b1fe098e1e430
#
_entry.id   b062770c1963adc5268b1fe098e1e430
#
_cell.length_a   1.000
_cell.length_b   1.000
_cell.length_c   1.000
_cell.angle_alpha   90.00
_cell.angle_beta   90.00
_cell.angle_gamma   90.00
#
_symmetry.space_group_name_H-M   'P 1'
#
loop_
_entity.id
_entity.type
_entity.pdbx_description
1 polymer ?
#
loop_
_entity_poly.entity_id
_entity_poly.type
_entity_poly.pdbx_seq_one_letter_code
_entity_poly.pdbx_strand_id
1 'polypeptide(L)'
;MASAFESGLLNLRLYELRQEPVLREARAWFLRDFNPSSLTEVVETVRGERNSSFRMVLGYWDMAASLVTTGATNAPAFLAAHSELYGTFSKIQPFLDDMRTASGEPDFCKHI
;
A
#
# COMPACT_ATOMS: atom_id res chain seq x y z
N MET A 1 9.23 -21.77 -4.87
CA MET A 1 9.89 -20.49 -4.52
C MET A 1 10.48 -19.84 -5.79
N ALA A 2 10.29 -18.57 -5.97
CA ALA A 2 10.82 -17.88 -7.13
C ALA A 2 12.35 -17.75 -7.06
N SER A 3 13.01 -17.83 -8.22
CA SER A 3 14.45 -17.60 -8.32
C SER A 3 14.76 -16.10 -8.10
N ALA A 4 16.03 -15.79 -7.87
CA ALA A 4 16.47 -14.38 -7.76
C ALA A 4 16.16 -13.59 -9.04
N PHE A 5 16.29 -14.21 -10.19
CA PHE A 5 15.97 -13.59 -11.47
C PHE A 5 14.48 -13.30 -11.60
N GLU A 6 13.63 -14.27 -11.25
CA GLU A 6 12.18 -14.11 -11.29
C GLU A 6 11.71 -13.05 -10.29
N SER A 7 12.26 -13.05 -9.08
CA SER A 7 11.97 -12.01 -8.08
C SER A 7 12.38 -10.63 -8.58
N GLY A 8 13.54 -10.52 -9.23
CA GLY A 8 14.02 -9.26 -9.81
C GLY A 8 13.09 -8.75 -10.90
N LEU A 9 12.64 -9.61 -11.80
CA LEU A 9 11.69 -9.23 -12.85
C LEU A 9 10.37 -8.75 -12.25
N LEU A 10 9.86 -9.45 -11.23
CA LEU A 10 8.63 -9.08 -10.58
C LEU A 10 8.75 -7.70 -9.89
N ASN A 11 9.87 -7.45 -9.21
CA ASN A 11 10.11 -6.16 -8.56
C ASN A 11 10.19 -5.03 -9.58
N LEU A 12 10.84 -5.27 -10.74
CA LEU A 12 10.88 -4.28 -11.81
C LEU A 12 9.48 -4.01 -12.36
N ARG A 13 8.67 -5.05 -12.52
CA ARG A 13 7.29 -4.88 -12.99
C ARG A 13 6.45 -4.06 -12.00
N LEU A 14 6.61 -4.30 -10.71
CA LEU A 14 5.93 -3.51 -9.68
C LEU A 14 6.36 -2.04 -9.73
N TYR A 15 7.65 -1.78 -9.97
CA TYR A 15 8.14 -0.42 -10.12
C TYR A 15 7.52 0.27 -11.34
N GLU A 16 7.44 -0.43 -12.48
CA GLU A 16 6.81 0.10 -13.69
C GLU A 16 5.34 0.44 -13.45
N LEU A 17 4.59 -0.45 -12.79
CA LEU A 17 3.16 -0.25 -12.54
C LEU A 17 2.89 1.02 -11.73
N ARG A 18 3.75 1.35 -10.76
CA ARG A 18 3.54 2.54 -9.94
C ARG A 18 3.91 3.85 -10.65
N GLN A 19 4.50 3.77 -11.86
CA GLN A 19 4.76 4.94 -12.69
C GLN A 19 3.55 5.37 -13.51
N GLU A 20 2.48 4.56 -13.53
CA GLU A 20 1.23 4.92 -14.21
C GLU A 20 0.74 6.28 -13.67
N PRO A 21 0.34 7.24 -14.55
CA PRO A 21 0.08 8.62 -14.12
C PRO A 21 -0.96 8.79 -13.01
N VAL A 22 -2.05 8.04 -13.05
CA VAL A 22 -3.11 8.14 -12.02
C VAL A 22 -2.61 7.62 -10.68
N LEU A 23 -1.94 6.48 -10.67
CA LEU A 23 -1.38 5.91 -9.46
C LEU A 23 -0.26 6.79 -8.91
N ARG A 24 0.57 7.35 -9.79
CA ARG A 24 1.66 8.23 -9.37
C ARG A 24 1.12 9.50 -8.70
N GLU A 25 0.06 10.09 -9.24
CA GLU A 25 -0.59 11.24 -8.60
C GLU A 25 -1.19 10.86 -7.25
N ALA A 26 -1.86 9.73 -7.17
CA ALA A 26 -2.44 9.23 -5.93
C ALA A 26 -1.39 9.00 -4.86
N ARG A 27 -0.24 8.41 -5.23
CA ARG A 27 0.88 8.18 -4.31
C ARG A 27 1.48 9.50 -3.81
N ALA A 28 1.66 10.47 -4.72
CA ALA A 28 2.18 11.79 -4.36
C ALA A 28 1.26 12.48 -3.35
N TRP A 29 -0.04 12.43 -3.59
CA TRP A 29 -1.02 12.96 -2.64
C TRP A 29 -0.95 12.24 -1.30
N PHE A 30 -0.90 10.92 -1.31
CA PHE A 30 -0.88 10.11 -0.09
C PHE A 30 0.32 10.45 0.79
N LEU A 31 1.49 10.54 0.17
CA LEU A 31 2.73 10.81 0.91
C LEU A 31 2.85 12.26 1.39
N ARG A 32 2.35 13.21 0.59
CA ARG A 32 2.49 14.63 0.88
C ARG A 32 1.34 15.18 1.72
N ASP A 33 0.11 14.85 1.36
CA ASP A 33 -1.07 15.52 1.90
C ASP A 33 -1.90 14.68 2.87
N PHE A 34 -1.82 13.35 2.78
CA PHE A 34 -2.58 12.48 3.68
C PHE A 34 -1.79 12.27 4.98
N ASN A 35 -2.13 13.05 6.01
CA ASN A 35 -1.46 13.01 7.31
C ASN A 35 -2.50 13.00 8.43
N PRO A 36 -3.25 11.89 8.58
CA PRO A 36 -4.33 11.84 9.56
C PRO A 36 -3.78 11.80 10.99
N SER A 37 -4.41 12.57 11.88
CA SER A 37 -4.10 12.56 13.30
C SER A 37 -5.15 11.80 14.12
N SER A 38 -6.25 11.37 13.49
CA SER A 38 -7.33 10.65 14.16
C SER A 38 -8.05 9.73 13.18
N LEU A 39 -8.79 8.77 13.73
CA LEU A 39 -9.65 7.91 12.92
C LEU A 39 -10.71 8.71 12.17
N THR A 40 -11.22 9.78 12.78
CA THR A 40 -12.20 10.66 12.14
C THR A 40 -11.65 11.23 10.83
N GLU A 41 -10.40 11.68 10.81
CA GLU A 41 -9.78 12.21 9.60
C GLU A 41 -9.63 11.13 8.53
N VAL A 42 -9.32 9.89 8.92
CA VAL A 42 -9.27 8.76 7.99
C VAL A 42 -10.65 8.52 7.38
N VAL A 43 -11.70 8.48 8.20
CA VAL A 43 -13.07 8.28 7.73
C VAL A 43 -13.51 9.40 6.79
N GLU A 44 -13.17 10.64 7.09
CA GLU A 44 -13.46 11.77 6.21
C GLU A 44 -12.79 11.62 4.84
N THR A 45 -11.55 11.14 4.81
CA THR A 45 -10.84 10.85 3.56
C THR A 45 -11.54 9.76 2.76
N VAL A 46 -11.95 8.68 3.43
CA VAL A 46 -12.64 7.55 2.78
C VAL A 46 -13.99 7.99 2.19
N ARG A 47 -14.66 8.96 2.81
CA ARG A 47 -15.96 9.46 2.35
C ARG A 47 -15.85 10.65 1.40
N GLY A 48 -14.65 11.19 1.20
CA GLY A 48 -14.43 12.42 0.46
C GLY A 48 -13.96 12.19 -0.98
N GLU A 49 -13.50 13.26 -1.59
CA GLU A 49 -13.06 13.28 -2.99
C GLU A 49 -11.85 12.39 -3.24
N ARG A 50 -11.03 12.13 -2.21
CA ARG A 50 -9.82 11.32 -2.33
C ARG A 50 -10.05 9.84 -2.02
N ASN A 51 -11.31 9.39 -1.96
CA ASN A 51 -11.62 7.98 -1.72
C ASN A 51 -10.93 7.07 -2.71
N SER A 52 -11.02 7.36 -4.01
CA SER A 52 -10.41 6.50 -5.03
C SER A 52 -8.89 6.51 -4.95
N SER A 53 -8.27 7.67 -4.67
CA SER A 53 -6.82 7.78 -4.48
C SER A 53 -6.35 6.96 -3.27
N PHE A 54 -7.05 7.08 -2.16
CA PHE A 54 -6.77 6.35 -0.92
C PHE A 54 -6.81 4.83 -1.16
N ARG A 55 -7.90 4.36 -1.78
CA ARG A 55 -8.09 2.94 -2.06
C ARG A 55 -7.06 2.41 -3.05
N MET A 56 -6.72 3.21 -4.06
CA MET A 56 -5.75 2.82 -5.08
C MET A 56 -4.36 2.62 -4.48
N VAL A 57 -3.92 3.53 -3.62
CA VAL A 57 -2.59 3.44 -2.99
C VAL A 57 -2.52 2.23 -2.06
N LEU A 58 -3.50 2.08 -1.17
CA LEU A 58 -3.50 0.95 -0.24
C LEU A 58 -3.67 -0.38 -0.96
N GLY A 59 -4.55 -0.43 -1.96
CA GLY A 59 -4.76 -1.64 -2.76
C GLY A 59 -3.49 -2.06 -3.51
N TYR A 60 -2.78 -1.09 -4.10
CA TYR A 60 -1.53 -1.38 -4.79
C TYR A 60 -0.50 -1.99 -3.83
N TRP A 61 -0.26 -1.34 -2.69
CA TRP A 61 0.77 -1.81 -1.78
C TRP A 61 0.40 -3.09 -1.05
N ASP A 62 -0.88 -3.28 -0.75
CA ASP A 62 -1.33 -4.55 -0.17
C ASP A 62 -1.16 -5.70 -1.18
N MET A 63 -1.51 -5.47 -2.43
CA MET A 63 -1.29 -6.45 -3.51
C MET A 63 0.21 -6.74 -3.66
N ALA A 64 1.03 -5.69 -3.72
CA ALA A 64 2.47 -5.87 -3.86
C ALA A 64 3.05 -6.66 -2.68
N ALA A 65 2.64 -6.34 -1.45
CA ALA A 65 3.08 -7.06 -0.26
C ALA A 65 2.62 -8.52 -0.26
N SER A 66 1.48 -8.83 -0.85
CA SER A 66 0.98 -10.21 -0.95
C SER A 66 1.94 -11.10 -1.74
N LEU A 67 2.70 -10.53 -2.65
CA LEU A 67 3.70 -11.28 -3.42
C LEU A 67 4.88 -11.73 -2.54
N VAL A 68 5.13 -11.01 -1.46
CA VAL A 68 6.11 -11.43 -0.45
C VAL A 68 5.53 -12.52 0.44
N THR A 69 4.33 -12.30 0.98
CA THR A 69 3.71 -13.24 1.92
C THR A 69 3.37 -14.58 1.28
N THR A 70 3.15 -14.61 -0.03
CA THR A 70 2.88 -15.84 -0.78
C THR A 70 4.15 -16.48 -1.39
N GLY A 71 5.31 -15.87 -1.22
CA GLY A 71 6.58 -16.40 -1.68
C GLY A 71 6.95 -16.12 -3.13
N ALA A 72 6.17 -15.27 -3.83
CA ALA A 72 6.47 -14.92 -5.24
C ALA A 72 7.73 -14.07 -5.37
N THR A 73 8.07 -13.28 -4.34
CA THR A 73 9.34 -12.58 -4.27
C THR A 73 9.87 -12.65 -2.84
N ASN A 74 11.18 -12.48 -2.64
CA ASN A 74 11.75 -12.52 -1.30
C ASN A 74 11.65 -11.14 -0.63
N ALA A 75 11.47 -11.14 0.70
CA ALA A 75 11.29 -9.91 1.46
C ALA A 75 12.48 -8.95 1.36
N PRO A 76 13.74 -9.39 1.51
CA PRO A 76 14.87 -8.45 1.42
C PRO A 76 14.95 -7.72 0.09
N ALA A 77 14.77 -8.42 -1.03
CA ALA A 77 14.82 -7.81 -2.37
C ALA A 77 13.64 -6.88 -2.58
N PHE A 78 12.45 -7.27 -2.14
CA PHE A 78 11.25 -6.45 -2.25
C PHE A 78 11.41 -5.15 -1.46
N LEU A 79 11.81 -5.23 -0.21
CA LEU A 79 11.94 -4.06 0.66
C LEU A 79 13.05 -3.13 0.20
N ALA A 80 14.13 -3.67 -0.38
CA ALA A 80 15.21 -2.86 -0.95
C ALA A 80 14.71 -2.03 -2.15
N ALA A 81 13.81 -2.59 -2.96
CA ALA A 81 13.30 -1.93 -4.15
C ALA A 81 12.11 -1.01 -3.87
N HIS A 82 11.35 -1.26 -2.78
CA HIS A 82 10.06 -0.62 -2.53
C HIS A 82 9.97 -0.04 -1.11
N SER A 83 10.96 0.77 -0.71
CA SER A 83 10.98 1.39 0.63
C SER A 83 9.80 2.34 0.89
N GLU A 84 9.15 2.83 -0.16
CA GLU A 84 7.96 3.68 -0.03
C GLU A 84 6.84 2.99 0.76
N LEU A 85 6.80 1.66 0.76
CA LEU A 85 5.83 0.88 1.54
C LEU A 85 5.86 1.27 3.02
N TYR A 86 7.04 1.50 3.58
CA TYR A 86 7.17 1.89 4.98
C TYR A 86 6.46 3.21 5.27
N GLY A 87 6.65 4.21 4.39
CA GLY A 87 5.98 5.50 4.53
C GLY A 87 4.47 5.38 4.43
N THR A 88 3.99 4.55 3.51
CA THR A 88 2.56 4.29 3.34
C THR A 88 1.97 3.61 4.57
N PHE A 89 2.59 2.53 5.02
CA PHE A 89 2.10 1.77 6.17
C PHE A 89 2.11 2.61 7.45
N SER A 90 3.14 3.42 7.66
CA SER A 90 3.26 4.23 8.87
C SER A 90 2.09 5.19 9.06
N LYS A 91 1.44 5.61 7.97
CA LYS A 91 0.33 6.56 8.03
C LYS A 91 -0.99 5.91 8.42
N ILE A 92 -1.15 4.61 8.18
CA ILE A 92 -2.40 3.89 8.50
C ILE A 92 -2.28 2.97 9.70
N GLN A 93 -1.06 2.55 10.05
CA GLN A 93 -0.83 1.56 11.10
C GLN A 93 -1.50 1.94 12.44
N PRO A 94 -1.48 3.21 12.91
CA PRO A 94 -2.15 3.57 14.15
C PRO A 94 -3.66 3.39 14.14
N PHE A 95 -4.28 3.34 12.95
CA PHE A 95 -5.74 3.31 12.81
C PHE A 95 -6.24 1.99 12.23
N LEU A 96 -5.35 1.06 11.92
CA LEU A 96 -5.68 -0.11 11.11
C LEU A 96 -6.69 -1.03 11.78
N ASP A 97 -6.53 -1.30 13.08
CA ASP A 97 -7.47 -2.14 13.82
C ASP A 97 -8.87 -1.52 13.86
N ASP A 98 -8.93 -0.22 14.09
CA ASP A 98 -10.21 0.52 14.11
C ASP A 98 -10.86 0.55 12.73
N MET A 99 -10.06 0.68 11.67
CA MET A 99 -10.56 0.64 10.29
C MET A 99 -11.17 -0.73 9.98
N ARG A 100 -10.52 -1.81 10.39
CA ARG A 100 -11.04 -3.17 10.21
C ARG A 100 -12.34 -3.38 10.94
N THR A 101 -12.43 -2.89 12.16
CA THR A 101 -13.66 -2.98 12.97
C THR A 101 -14.79 -2.19 12.32
N ALA A 102 -14.53 -0.94 11.94
CA ALA A 102 -15.54 -0.05 11.36
C ALA A 102 -16.08 -0.54 10.01
N SER A 103 -15.22 -1.15 9.19
CA SER A 103 -15.61 -1.64 7.87
C SER A 103 -16.20 -3.05 7.89
N GLY A 104 -16.00 -3.79 8.99
CA GLY A 104 -16.38 -5.19 9.06
C GLY A 104 -15.49 -6.11 8.22
N GLU A 105 -14.30 -5.64 7.84
CA GLU A 105 -13.35 -6.39 7.00
C GLU A 105 -12.07 -6.68 7.80
N PRO A 106 -12.01 -7.83 8.52
CA PRO A 106 -10.86 -8.14 9.37
C PRO A 106 -9.55 -8.32 8.58
N ASP A 107 -9.64 -8.65 7.29
CA ASP A 107 -8.48 -8.86 6.44
C ASP A 107 -8.06 -7.61 5.65
N PHE A 108 -8.67 -6.46 5.91
CA PHE A 108 -8.31 -5.22 5.23
C PHE A 108 -6.81 -4.92 5.43
N CYS A 109 -6.10 -4.76 4.31
CA CYS A 109 -4.66 -4.51 4.28
C CYS A 109 -3.83 -5.53 5.07
N LYS A 110 -4.19 -6.82 5.01
CA LYS A 110 -3.53 -7.82 5.84
C LYS A 110 -2.08 -8.13 5.42
N HIS A 111 -1.69 -7.82 4.20
CA HIS A 111 -0.35 -8.11 3.69
C HIS A 111 0.65 -6.96 3.90
N ILE A 112 0.15 -5.75 3.97
CA ILE A 112 1.00 -4.57 4.09
C ILE A 112 1.64 -4.39 5.53
#